data_6cc27fd400d6f6c49e84ef7de7619af7
#
_entry.id   6cc27fd400d6f6c49e84ef7de7619af7
#
_cell.length_a   1.000
_cell.length_b   1.000
_cell.length_c   1.000
_cell.angle_alpha   90.00
_cell.angle_beta   90.00
_cell.angle_gamma   90.00
#
_symmetry.space_group_name_H-M   'P 1'
#
loop_
_entity.id
_entity.type
_entity.pdbx_description
1 polymer ?
#
loop_
_entity_poly.entity_id
_entity_poly.type
_entity_poly.pdbx_seq_one_letter_code
_entity_poly.pdbx_strand_id
1 'polypeptide(L)'
;MEATTLSQALRQAIIEEMQRDDSVVLLGEDIGVLGGAYTVTSGLLEMFGGQRVRDTPISETAIVGAAVGAAMTGLRPVAEIQFNDFLACAMDQVCNQAAKLRFMMGGQVKIPIVIRAPIGAVGRAAQHSQSLEAWFMHTPGLKVVLPSTPYDAKGLLKTAIRDDNPVMFFEHKLLYGARSPGGKAATAVGNLTAAFRPAPTDDYTVPFGVADIKREGKDVTVVATGFMVHQALQAAQELEKEGIDLEVLDPRTLVPLDKEAILNSVRKTSRLVIVSEDVLTCGVASEISALVAEHGIFSLDAPIRRISVPDTPIPFAPAMERAVIPQLHQITGVIRELFH
;
A
#
# COMPACT_ATOMS: atom_id res chain seq x y z
N MET A 1 -4.36 -18.18 -15.62
CA MET A 1 -4.79 -16.90 -16.28
C MET A 1 -4.11 -15.78 -15.54
N GLU A 2 -3.48 -14.85 -16.25
CA GLU A 2 -2.83 -13.68 -15.63
C GLU A 2 -3.84 -12.85 -14.84
N ALA A 3 -3.46 -12.38 -13.65
CA ALA A 3 -4.29 -11.49 -12.86
C ALA A 3 -4.15 -10.05 -13.35
N THR A 4 -5.23 -9.46 -13.81
CA THR A 4 -5.28 -8.11 -14.39
C THR A 4 -5.75 -7.04 -13.41
N THR A 5 -6.33 -7.45 -12.27
CA THR A 5 -6.73 -6.54 -11.19
C THR A 5 -5.99 -6.84 -9.90
N LEU A 6 -5.92 -5.85 -9.01
CA LEU A 6 -5.27 -6.03 -7.71
C LEU A 6 -5.97 -7.13 -6.89
N SER A 7 -7.32 -7.17 -6.86
CA SER A 7 -8.09 -8.23 -6.18
C SER A 7 -7.72 -9.63 -6.69
N GLN A 8 -7.63 -9.80 -8.01
CA GLN A 8 -7.24 -11.08 -8.60
C GLN A 8 -5.81 -11.48 -8.23
N ALA A 9 -4.87 -10.52 -8.26
CA ALA A 9 -3.48 -10.75 -7.94
C ALA A 9 -3.28 -11.16 -6.48
N LEU A 10 -3.92 -10.46 -5.55
CA LEU A 10 -3.92 -10.77 -4.12
C LEU A 10 -4.54 -12.14 -3.84
N ARG A 11 -5.70 -12.42 -4.44
CA ARG A 11 -6.37 -13.72 -4.31
C ARG A 11 -5.48 -14.84 -4.82
N GLN A 12 -4.84 -14.66 -5.98
CA GLN A 12 -3.92 -15.65 -6.54
C GLN A 12 -2.72 -15.89 -5.61
N ALA A 13 -2.14 -14.83 -5.05
CA ALA A 13 -1.06 -14.95 -4.07
C ALA A 13 -1.47 -15.78 -2.84
N ILE A 14 -2.65 -15.50 -2.28
CA ILE A 14 -3.19 -16.23 -1.12
C ILE A 14 -3.40 -17.71 -1.47
N ILE A 15 -4.04 -18.01 -2.61
CA ILE A 15 -4.27 -19.39 -3.05
C ILE A 15 -2.95 -20.17 -3.17
N GLU A 16 -1.97 -19.58 -3.85
CA GLU A 16 -0.66 -20.21 -4.06
C GLU A 16 0.08 -20.45 -2.73
N GLU A 17 0.04 -19.50 -1.80
CA GLU A 17 0.69 -19.65 -0.50
C GLU A 17 -0.05 -20.64 0.41
N MET A 18 -1.37 -20.67 0.40
CA MET A 18 -2.16 -21.66 1.13
C MET A 18 -2.01 -23.08 0.57
N GLN A 19 -1.79 -23.23 -0.74
CA GLN A 19 -1.48 -24.52 -1.36
C GLN A 19 -0.05 -24.98 -1.03
N ARG A 20 0.88 -24.04 -0.89
CA ARG A 20 2.29 -24.32 -0.58
C ARG A 20 2.52 -24.67 0.87
N ASP A 21 1.76 -24.09 1.80
CA ASP A 21 2.03 -24.15 3.25
C ASP A 21 0.71 -24.24 4.03
N ASP A 22 0.52 -25.38 4.70
CA ASP A 22 -0.68 -25.66 5.49
C ASP A 22 -0.81 -24.79 6.75
N SER A 23 0.28 -24.15 7.18
CA SER A 23 0.26 -23.22 8.31
C SER A 23 -0.35 -21.85 7.97
N VAL A 24 -0.55 -21.52 6.69
CA VAL A 24 -1.18 -20.26 6.24
C VAL A 24 -2.68 -20.34 6.50
N VAL A 25 -3.21 -19.41 7.30
CA VAL A 25 -4.62 -19.31 7.67
C VAL A 25 -5.12 -17.88 7.48
N LEU A 26 -6.41 -17.73 7.19
CA LEU A 26 -7.08 -16.43 7.03
C LEU A 26 -8.01 -16.18 8.20
N LEU A 27 -7.97 -14.97 8.75
CA LEU A 27 -8.90 -14.47 9.76
C LEU A 27 -9.42 -13.10 9.34
N GLY A 28 -10.70 -12.87 9.50
CA GLY A 28 -11.27 -11.55 9.21
C GLY A 28 -12.78 -11.60 9.14
N GLU A 29 -13.36 -10.42 8.99
CA GLU A 29 -14.77 -10.21 8.91
C GLU A 29 -15.27 -10.44 7.47
N ASP A 30 -16.32 -11.24 7.30
CA ASP A 30 -16.95 -11.54 6.02
C ASP A 30 -16.02 -12.15 4.94
N ILE A 31 -14.89 -12.71 5.33
CA ILE A 31 -13.88 -13.27 4.39
C ILE A 31 -14.26 -14.65 3.84
N GLY A 32 -15.16 -15.36 4.50
CA GLY A 32 -15.59 -16.69 4.12
C GLY A 32 -16.65 -16.66 3.01
N VAL A 33 -17.93 -16.74 3.39
CA VAL A 33 -19.05 -16.86 2.44
C VAL A 33 -19.16 -15.65 1.51
N LEU A 34 -18.94 -14.43 2.02
CA LEU A 34 -19.02 -13.19 1.24
C LEU A 34 -17.75 -12.93 0.41
N GLY A 35 -16.62 -13.52 0.78
CA GLY A 35 -15.36 -13.36 0.05
C GLY A 35 -14.63 -12.05 0.29
N GLY A 36 -14.88 -11.38 1.42
CA GLY A 36 -14.31 -10.10 1.81
C GLY A 36 -14.95 -8.90 1.12
N ALA A 37 -14.71 -7.71 1.67
CA ALA A 37 -15.30 -6.45 1.18
C ALA A 37 -14.96 -6.14 -0.30
N TYR A 38 -13.83 -6.64 -0.78
CA TYR A 38 -13.32 -6.39 -2.15
C TYR A 38 -13.08 -7.68 -2.94
N THR A 39 -13.75 -8.77 -2.55
CA THR A 39 -13.76 -10.07 -3.22
C THR A 39 -12.39 -10.77 -3.32
N VAL A 40 -11.42 -10.34 -2.51
CA VAL A 40 -10.07 -10.93 -2.51
C VAL A 40 -10.11 -12.39 -2.03
N THR A 41 -10.95 -12.71 -1.06
CA THR A 41 -11.04 -14.05 -0.46
C THR A 41 -12.19 -14.90 -1.02
N SER A 42 -12.88 -14.44 -2.08
CA SER A 42 -13.98 -15.15 -2.70
C SER A 42 -13.59 -16.57 -3.15
N GLY A 43 -14.37 -17.59 -2.73
CA GLY A 43 -14.14 -19.02 -3.04
C GLY A 43 -13.03 -19.70 -2.23
N LEU A 44 -12.35 -18.99 -1.33
CA LEU A 44 -11.29 -19.60 -0.51
C LEU A 44 -11.86 -20.51 0.58
N LEU A 45 -13.04 -20.21 1.10
CA LEU A 45 -13.71 -21.06 2.08
C LEU A 45 -14.02 -22.45 1.49
N GLU A 46 -14.52 -22.50 0.26
CA GLU A 46 -14.80 -23.76 -0.45
C GLU A 46 -13.53 -24.54 -0.78
N MET A 47 -12.45 -23.84 -1.07
CA MET A 47 -11.16 -24.48 -1.42
C MET A 47 -10.41 -25.04 -0.21
N PHE A 48 -10.39 -24.33 0.92
CA PHE A 48 -9.52 -24.63 2.05
C PHE A 48 -10.26 -24.96 3.34
N GLY A 49 -11.57 -24.80 3.37
CA GLY A 49 -12.42 -25.11 4.52
C GLY A 49 -12.35 -24.13 5.68
N GLY A 50 -13.32 -24.18 6.56
CA GLY A 50 -13.49 -23.24 7.70
C GLY A 50 -12.43 -23.34 8.78
N GLN A 51 -11.55 -24.35 8.76
CA GLN A 51 -10.42 -24.39 9.66
C GLN A 51 -9.30 -23.44 9.24
N ARG A 52 -9.19 -23.17 7.94
CA ARG A 52 -8.15 -22.30 7.37
C ARG A 52 -8.67 -20.94 6.89
N VAL A 53 -9.97 -20.80 6.65
CA VAL A 53 -10.62 -19.52 6.30
C VAL A 53 -11.71 -19.26 7.35
N ARG A 54 -11.46 -18.32 8.25
CA ARG A 54 -12.29 -18.11 9.44
C ARG A 54 -12.93 -16.73 9.43
N ASP A 55 -14.24 -16.72 9.25
CA ASP A 55 -15.04 -15.52 9.55
C ASP A 55 -15.00 -15.23 11.05
N THR A 56 -14.89 -13.96 11.39
CA THR A 56 -14.89 -13.46 12.77
C THR A 56 -16.06 -12.50 13.00
N PRO A 57 -16.49 -12.32 14.25
CA PRO A 57 -17.29 -11.15 14.60
C PRO A 57 -16.55 -9.84 14.30
N ILE A 58 -17.27 -8.71 14.24
CA ILE A 58 -16.70 -7.36 14.12
C ILE A 58 -15.94 -7.05 15.42
N SER A 59 -14.64 -7.27 15.42
CA SER A 59 -13.75 -6.97 16.55
C SER A 59 -12.29 -6.97 16.08
N GLU A 60 -11.80 -5.86 15.61
CA GLU A 60 -10.46 -5.73 15.04
C GLU A 60 -9.37 -6.05 16.07
N THR A 61 -9.60 -5.68 17.34
CA THR A 61 -8.71 -6.07 18.45
C THR A 61 -8.60 -7.58 18.57
N ALA A 62 -9.72 -8.32 18.49
CA ALA A 62 -9.73 -9.77 18.59
C ALA A 62 -9.14 -10.42 17.35
N ILE A 63 -9.41 -9.89 16.15
CA ILE A 63 -8.86 -10.40 14.88
C ILE A 63 -7.33 -10.36 14.93
N VAL A 64 -6.75 -9.19 15.21
CA VAL A 64 -5.29 -9.04 15.26
C VAL A 64 -4.69 -9.79 16.43
N GLY A 65 -5.30 -9.74 17.62
CA GLY A 65 -4.81 -10.45 18.81
C GLY A 65 -4.80 -11.97 18.63
N ALA A 66 -5.86 -12.53 18.06
CA ALA A 66 -5.92 -13.96 17.73
C ALA A 66 -4.86 -14.35 16.69
N ALA A 67 -4.65 -13.51 15.66
CA ALA A 67 -3.62 -13.72 14.66
C ALA A 67 -2.22 -13.68 15.26
N VAL A 68 -1.92 -12.74 16.18
CA VAL A 68 -0.64 -12.71 16.89
C VAL A 68 -0.42 -14.00 17.70
N GLY A 69 -1.44 -14.43 18.47
CA GLY A 69 -1.38 -15.68 19.22
C GLY A 69 -1.17 -16.92 18.33
N ALA A 70 -1.88 -16.98 17.21
CA ALA A 70 -1.73 -18.05 16.22
C ALA A 70 -0.32 -18.07 15.60
N ALA A 71 0.24 -16.90 15.29
CA ALA A 71 1.61 -16.80 14.79
C ALA A 71 2.64 -17.34 15.79
N MET A 72 2.48 -17.05 17.08
CA MET A 72 3.36 -17.55 18.15
C MET A 72 3.31 -19.08 18.29
N THR A 73 2.23 -19.74 17.85
CA THR A 73 2.06 -21.18 17.89
C THR A 73 2.45 -21.89 16.60
N GLY A 74 3.02 -21.16 15.64
CA GLY A 74 3.59 -21.74 14.40
C GLY A 74 2.70 -21.61 13.16
N LEU A 75 1.54 -20.93 13.25
CA LEU A 75 0.75 -20.61 12.08
C LEU A 75 1.28 -19.34 11.38
N ARG A 76 0.85 -19.13 10.12
CA ARG A 76 1.10 -17.93 9.32
C ARG A 76 -0.23 -17.24 9.01
N PRO A 77 -0.77 -16.46 9.94
CA PRO A 77 -2.05 -15.83 9.75
C PRO A 77 -1.97 -14.62 8.83
N VAL A 78 -2.94 -14.55 7.92
CA VAL A 78 -3.29 -13.35 7.14
C VAL A 78 -4.57 -12.80 7.74
N ALA A 79 -4.48 -11.70 8.47
CA ALA A 79 -5.60 -11.02 9.09
C ALA A 79 -6.11 -9.91 8.16
N GLU A 80 -7.39 -9.96 7.78
CA GLU A 80 -8.03 -8.91 6.98
C GLU A 80 -8.82 -7.98 7.89
N ILE A 81 -8.54 -6.68 7.81
CA ILE A 81 -9.31 -5.59 8.41
C ILE A 81 -10.02 -4.85 7.28
N GLN A 82 -11.34 -4.69 7.35
CA GLN A 82 -12.14 -4.18 6.22
C GLN A 82 -11.77 -2.77 5.75
N PHE A 83 -11.28 -1.92 6.66
CA PHE A 83 -10.75 -0.58 6.37
C PHE A 83 -9.59 -0.29 7.31
N ASN A 84 -8.54 0.34 6.80
CA ASN A 84 -7.39 0.71 7.64
C ASN A 84 -7.77 1.66 8.80
N ASP A 85 -8.82 2.42 8.62
CA ASP A 85 -9.40 3.30 9.64
C ASP A 85 -9.69 2.55 10.96
N PHE A 86 -10.10 1.28 10.86
CA PHE A 86 -10.44 0.44 12.00
C PHE A 86 -9.23 -0.20 12.69
N LEU A 87 -8.05 -0.09 12.10
CA LEU A 87 -6.80 -0.46 12.77
C LEU A 87 -6.59 0.34 14.07
N ALA A 88 -7.21 1.54 14.18
CA ALA A 88 -7.22 2.30 15.42
C ALA A 88 -7.79 1.49 16.61
N CYS A 89 -8.77 0.60 16.37
CA CYS A 89 -9.32 -0.30 17.39
C CYS A 89 -8.33 -1.41 17.80
N ALA A 90 -7.38 -1.76 16.92
CA ALA A 90 -6.41 -2.84 17.12
C ALA A 90 -4.99 -2.34 17.43
N MET A 91 -4.80 -1.03 17.67
CA MET A 91 -3.46 -0.42 17.80
C MET A 91 -2.59 -1.08 18.86
N ASP A 92 -3.14 -1.48 20.01
CA ASP A 92 -2.37 -2.21 21.02
C ASP A 92 -1.84 -3.54 20.46
N GLN A 93 -2.69 -4.31 19.80
CA GLN A 93 -2.33 -5.61 19.23
C GLN A 93 -1.29 -5.50 18.14
N VAL A 94 -1.34 -4.44 17.33
CA VAL A 94 -0.37 -4.16 16.27
C VAL A 94 0.94 -3.62 16.85
N CYS A 95 0.86 -2.51 17.61
CA CYS A 95 2.04 -1.74 18.01
C CYS A 95 2.76 -2.32 19.24
N ASN A 96 2.03 -2.87 20.22
CA ASN A 96 2.61 -3.39 21.45
C ASN A 96 2.84 -4.91 21.41
N GLN A 97 1.97 -5.65 20.72
CA GLN A 97 2.10 -7.11 20.66
C GLN A 97 2.85 -7.54 19.40
N ALA A 98 2.26 -7.42 18.20
CA ALA A 98 2.88 -7.89 16.95
C ALA A 98 4.28 -7.30 16.75
N ALA A 99 4.42 -5.98 16.85
CA ALA A 99 5.68 -5.29 16.58
C ALA A 99 6.79 -5.57 17.62
N LYS A 100 6.47 -5.92 18.87
CA LYS A 100 7.44 -5.96 19.97
C LYS A 100 7.76 -7.36 20.49
N LEU A 101 6.84 -8.32 20.36
CA LEU A 101 6.98 -9.64 20.99
C LEU A 101 8.27 -10.34 20.60
N ARG A 102 8.65 -10.33 19.31
CA ARG A 102 9.90 -10.95 18.87
C ARG A 102 11.12 -10.35 19.56
N PHE A 103 11.17 -9.04 19.71
CA PHE A 103 12.26 -8.34 20.41
C PHE A 103 12.23 -8.66 21.91
N MET A 104 11.06 -8.53 22.56
CA MET A 104 10.89 -8.79 24.00
C MET A 104 11.23 -10.22 24.40
N MET A 105 10.99 -11.18 23.51
CA MET A 105 11.30 -12.60 23.73
C MET A 105 12.71 -12.99 23.24
N GLY A 106 13.58 -12.01 22.99
CA GLY A 106 14.96 -12.27 22.59
C GLY A 106 15.12 -13.05 21.28
N GLY A 107 14.16 -12.91 20.35
CA GLY A 107 14.17 -13.61 19.06
C GLY A 107 13.71 -15.07 19.10
N GLN A 108 13.32 -15.59 20.27
CA GLN A 108 12.87 -16.98 20.43
C GLN A 108 11.53 -17.29 19.76
N VAL A 109 10.70 -16.26 19.57
CA VAL A 109 9.43 -16.37 18.85
C VAL A 109 9.50 -15.64 17.51
N LYS A 110 8.78 -16.18 16.53
CA LYS A 110 8.50 -15.50 15.25
C LYS A 110 7.07 -14.97 15.29
N ILE A 111 6.84 -13.89 14.59
CA ILE A 111 5.48 -13.31 14.46
C ILE A 111 5.17 -13.16 12.96
N PRO A 112 5.02 -14.25 12.22
CA PRO A 112 4.76 -14.25 10.78
C PRO A 112 3.30 -13.89 10.48
N ILE A 113 2.89 -12.68 10.82
CA ILE A 113 1.54 -12.17 10.59
C ILE A 113 1.54 -11.16 9.44
N VAL A 114 0.56 -11.29 8.54
CA VAL A 114 0.23 -10.24 7.58
C VAL A 114 -1.09 -9.61 7.99
N ILE A 115 -1.11 -8.30 8.17
CA ILE A 115 -2.33 -7.54 8.43
C ILE A 115 -2.63 -6.75 7.16
N ARG A 116 -3.69 -7.18 6.45
CA ARG A 116 -4.18 -6.53 5.22
C ARG A 116 -5.24 -5.51 5.58
N ALA A 117 -5.13 -4.31 5.02
CA ALA A 117 -6.12 -3.27 5.26
C ALA A 117 -6.25 -2.31 4.05
N PRO A 118 -7.45 -2.10 3.52
CA PRO A 118 -7.71 -1.14 2.44
C PRO A 118 -7.55 0.30 2.90
N ILE A 119 -6.84 1.12 2.09
CA ILE A 119 -6.64 2.57 2.29
C ILE A 119 -7.28 3.39 1.18
N GLY A 120 -7.30 4.71 1.36
CA GLY A 120 -7.62 5.69 0.32
C GLY A 120 -9.09 6.12 0.24
N ALA A 121 -9.32 7.26 -0.36
CA ALA A 121 -10.63 7.88 -0.48
C ALA A 121 -11.42 7.32 -1.68
N VAL A 122 -12.69 6.97 -1.44
CA VAL A 122 -13.61 6.41 -2.45
C VAL A 122 -15.07 6.81 -2.19
N GLY A 123 -15.34 8.00 -1.66
CA GLY A 123 -16.69 8.47 -1.36
C GLY A 123 -17.29 7.82 -0.10
N ARG A 124 -16.47 7.51 0.90
CA ARG A 124 -16.88 6.80 2.13
C ARG A 124 -16.77 7.65 3.40
N ALA A 125 -16.51 8.97 3.27
CA ALA A 125 -16.32 9.93 4.35
C ALA A 125 -15.13 9.66 5.27
N ALA A 126 -15.01 10.44 6.34
CA ALA A 126 -13.81 10.58 7.17
C ALA A 126 -13.34 9.27 7.85
N GLN A 127 -14.26 8.37 8.19
CA GLN A 127 -13.97 7.15 8.95
C GLN A 127 -13.71 5.91 8.07
N HIS A 128 -13.72 6.06 6.73
CA HIS A 128 -13.56 4.95 5.79
C HIS A 128 -12.70 5.34 4.58
N SER A 129 -11.99 6.48 4.65
CA SER A 129 -11.27 7.05 3.53
C SER A 129 -9.86 7.50 3.87
N GLN A 130 -9.39 7.17 5.06
CA GLN A 130 -8.04 7.57 5.49
C GLN A 130 -6.96 6.71 4.82
N SER A 131 -5.75 7.24 4.85
CA SER A 131 -4.49 6.55 4.52
C SER A 131 -3.57 6.71 5.73
N LEU A 132 -3.42 5.64 6.52
CA LEU A 132 -2.79 5.68 7.85
C LEU A 132 -1.43 4.97 7.89
N GLU A 133 -0.83 4.69 6.73
CA GLU A 133 0.44 3.96 6.64
C GLU A 133 1.57 4.61 7.46
N ALA A 134 1.57 5.94 7.58
CA ALA A 134 2.58 6.67 8.36
C ALA A 134 2.56 6.30 9.86
N TRP A 135 1.41 5.96 10.44
CA TRP A 135 1.32 5.52 11.84
C TRP A 135 2.14 4.25 12.08
N PHE A 136 2.13 3.35 11.11
CA PHE A 136 2.81 2.06 11.19
C PHE A 136 4.28 2.16 10.77
N MET A 137 4.64 3.11 9.90
CA MET A 137 6.04 3.47 9.64
C MET A 137 6.76 3.94 10.90
N HIS A 138 6.05 4.67 11.77
CA HIS A 138 6.58 5.16 13.05
C HIS A 138 6.61 4.08 14.14
N THR A 139 6.25 2.83 13.84
CA THR A 139 6.20 1.72 14.80
C THR A 139 7.34 0.73 14.54
N PRO A 140 8.49 0.83 15.27
CA PRO A 140 9.60 -0.11 15.09
C PRO A 140 9.19 -1.56 15.36
N GLY A 141 9.57 -2.45 14.44
CA GLY A 141 9.24 -3.88 14.46
C GLY A 141 8.20 -4.28 13.41
N LEU A 142 7.55 -3.33 12.75
CA LEU A 142 6.66 -3.58 11.61
C LEU A 142 7.39 -3.40 10.28
N LYS A 143 6.97 -4.15 9.27
CA LYS A 143 7.19 -3.83 7.87
C LYS A 143 5.91 -3.21 7.30
N VAL A 144 6.05 -2.27 6.35
CA VAL A 144 4.92 -1.54 5.76
C VAL A 144 5.02 -1.62 4.24
N VAL A 145 3.98 -2.15 3.61
CA VAL A 145 3.94 -2.47 2.18
C VAL A 145 2.72 -1.83 1.54
N LEU A 146 2.89 -1.21 0.37
CA LEU A 146 1.81 -0.54 -0.36
C LEU A 146 2.02 -0.70 -1.88
N PRO A 147 1.56 -1.81 -2.50
CA PRO A 147 1.70 -2.04 -3.93
C PRO A 147 0.81 -1.12 -4.77
N SER A 148 1.29 -0.77 -5.96
CA SER A 148 0.54 0.02 -6.94
C SER A 148 0.07 -0.78 -8.16
N THR A 149 0.57 -2.00 -8.39
CA THR A 149 0.23 -2.82 -9.55
C THR A 149 -0.15 -4.25 -9.16
N PRO A 150 -0.89 -5.00 -10.00
CA PRO A 150 -1.17 -6.42 -9.76
C PRO A 150 0.10 -7.26 -9.62
N TYR A 151 1.14 -7.00 -10.44
CA TYR A 151 2.43 -7.67 -10.33
C TYR A 151 3.05 -7.47 -8.94
N ASP A 152 3.14 -6.23 -8.49
CA ASP A 152 3.71 -5.91 -7.18
C ASP A 152 2.86 -6.50 -6.05
N ALA A 153 1.53 -6.42 -6.15
CA ALA A 153 0.61 -6.94 -5.15
C ALA A 153 0.79 -8.46 -4.93
N LYS A 154 0.83 -9.25 -6.01
CA LYS A 154 1.06 -10.70 -5.91
C LYS A 154 2.43 -11.00 -5.32
N GLY A 155 3.49 -10.42 -5.89
CA GLY A 155 4.86 -10.72 -5.48
C GLY A 155 5.18 -10.28 -4.05
N LEU A 156 4.73 -9.09 -3.65
CA LEU A 156 4.92 -8.56 -2.29
C LEU A 156 4.08 -9.30 -1.25
N LEU A 157 2.84 -9.70 -1.56
CA LEU A 157 2.01 -10.45 -0.61
C LEU A 157 2.59 -11.85 -0.35
N LYS A 158 3.13 -12.52 -1.37
CA LYS A 158 3.87 -13.78 -1.19
C LYS A 158 5.11 -13.59 -0.33
N THR A 159 5.87 -12.52 -0.54
CA THR A 159 6.99 -12.16 0.32
C THR A 159 6.53 -11.93 1.76
N ALA A 160 5.42 -11.20 1.96
CA ALA A 160 4.86 -10.91 3.27
C ALA A 160 4.43 -12.17 4.02
N ILE A 161 3.74 -13.11 3.36
CA ILE A 161 3.31 -14.37 3.96
C ILE A 161 4.51 -15.26 4.33
N ARG A 162 5.59 -15.20 3.55
CA ARG A 162 6.83 -15.96 3.80
C ARG A 162 7.74 -15.33 4.85
N ASP A 163 7.53 -14.07 5.21
CA ASP A 163 8.35 -13.34 6.20
C ASP A 163 8.03 -13.80 7.63
N ASP A 164 9.04 -13.85 8.49
CA ASP A 164 8.91 -14.24 9.89
C ASP A 164 8.62 -13.06 10.85
N ASN A 165 8.41 -11.87 10.30
CA ASN A 165 8.09 -10.64 11.04
C ASN A 165 6.72 -10.09 10.63
N PRO A 166 6.10 -9.24 11.47
CA PRO A 166 4.80 -8.66 11.16
C PRO A 166 4.88 -7.68 9.99
N VAL A 167 3.93 -7.82 9.07
CA VAL A 167 3.81 -6.98 7.87
C VAL A 167 2.44 -6.32 7.84
N MET A 168 2.42 -4.99 7.79
CA MET A 168 1.26 -4.19 7.43
C MET A 168 1.19 -4.12 5.91
N PHE A 169 0.13 -4.64 5.33
CA PHE A 169 -0.05 -4.71 3.87
C PHE A 169 -1.24 -3.86 3.47
N PHE A 170 -0.96 -2.65 2.98
CA PHE A 170 -1.98 -1.70 2.60
C PHE A 170 -2.34 -1.82 1.12
N GLU A 171 -3.62 -1.68 0.81
CA GLU A 171 -4.17 -1.89 -0.53
C GLU A 171 -5.08 -0.72 -0.89
N HIS A 172 -4.72 0.05 -1.93
CA HIS A 172 -5.53 1.21 -2.28
C HIS A 172 -6.85 0.79 -2.93
N LYS A 173 -7.97 1.24 -2.39
CA LYS A 173 -9.33 0.83 -2.77
C LYS A 173 -9.63 1.03 -4.26
N LEU A 174 -9.15 2.10 -4.88
CA LEU A 174 -9.34 2.34 -6.32
C LEU A 174 -8.60 1.34 -7.21
N LEU A 175 -7.60 0.64 -6.68
CA LEU A 175 -6.79 -0.31 -7.45
C LEU A 175 -7.36 -1.73 -7.48
N TYR A 176 -8.31 -2.06 -6.63
CA TYR A 176 -8.85 -3.44 -6.59
C TYR A 176 -9.48 -3.89 -7.93
N GLY A 177 -10.07 -2.95 -8.69
CA GLY A 177 -10.70 -3.26 -9.97
C GLY A 177 -11.98 -4.08 -9.87
N ALA A 178 -12.40 -4.45 -8.64
CA ALA A 178 -13.64 -5.16 -8.39
C ALA A 178 -14.81 -4.17 -8.33
N ARG A 179 -15.99 -4.63 -8.78
CA ARG A 179 -17.24 -3.90 -8.55
C ARG A 179 -17.60 -4.02 -7.08
N SER A 180 -17.66 -2.91 -6.37
CA SER A 180 -18.26 -2.88 -5.04
C SER A 180 -19.70 -3.40 -5.14
N PRO A 181 -20.19 -4.27 -4.23
CA PRO A 181 -21.59 -4.66 -4.20
C PRO A 181 -22.48 -3.41 -4.16
N GLY A 182 -23.30 -3.20 -5.20
CA GLY A 182 -24.16 -2.01 -5.35
C GLY A 182 -23.49 -0.74 -5.87
N GLY A 183 -22.21 -0.76 -6.21
CA GLY A 183 -21.46 0.38 -6.72
C GLY A 183 -21.29 0.39 -8.24
N LYS A 184 -21.29 1.59 -8.85
CA LYS A 184 -20.78 1.79 -10.20
C LYS A 184 -19.30 1.38 -10.19
N ALA A 185 -18.83 0.70 -11.24
CA ALA A 185 -17.41 0.43 -11.40
C ALA A 185 -16.63 1.72 -11.12
N ALA A 186 -15.53 1.64 -10.38
CA ALA A 186 -14.63 2.78 -10.22
C ALA A 186 -14.04 3.09 -11.59
N THR A 187 -14.79 3.88 -12.38
CA THR A 187 -14.46 4.24 -13.77
C THR A 187 -13.29 5.22 -13.84
N ALA A 188 -12.81 5.71 -12.69
CA ALA A 188 -11.59 6.49 -12.62
C ALA A 188 -10.33 5.74 -13.07
N VAL A 189 -10.37 4.40 -13.07
CA VAL A 189 -9.24 3.53 -13.46
C VAL A 189 -9.30 3.11 -14.93
N GLY A 190 -10.41 3.39 -15.64
CA GLY A 190 -10.66 2.87 -16.99
C GLY A 190 -9.63 3.23 -18.07
N ASN A 191 -8.85 4.31 -17.89
CA ASN A 191 -7.79 4.71 -18.80
C ASN A 191 -6.37 4.43 -18.25
N LEU A 192 -6.27 3.89 -17.02
CA LEU A 192 -4.98 3.59 -16.37
C LEU A 192 -4.44 2.19 -16.70
N THR A 193 -5.19 1.40 -17.44
CA THR A 193 -4.85 -0.02 -17.73
C THR A 193 -3.51 -0.22 -18.44
N ALA A 194 -3.02 0.78 -19.16
CA ALA A 194 -1.73 0.70 -19.83
C ALA A 194 -0.51 0.70 -18.87
N ALA A 195 -0.68 1.23 -17.66
CA ALA A 195 0.36 1.24 -16.61
C ALA A 195 0.28 0.03 -15.67
N PHE A 196 -0.77 -0.78 -15.76
CA PHE A 196 -0.95 -1.98 -14.94
C PHE A 196 -0.11 -3.12 -15.53
N ARG A 197 1.02 -3.43 -14.88
CA ARG A 197 1.72 -4.67 -15.14
C ARG A 197 0.90 -5.83 -14.55
N PRO A 198 0.32 -6.72 -15.38
CA PRO A 198 -0.45 -7.85 -14.87
C PRO A 198 0.44 -8.81 -14.09
N ALA A 199 -0.14 -9.52 -13.13
CA ALA A 199 0.58 -10.57 -12.42
C ALA A 199 0.57 -11.85 -13.25
N PRO A 200 1.75 -12.39 -13.62
CA PRO A 200 1.85 -13.66 -14.33
C PRO A 200 1.42 -14.84 -13.44
N THR A 201 1.24 -16.00 -14.07
CA THR A 201 0.91 -17.25 -13.36
C THR A 201 2.10 -17.91 -12.68
N ASP A 202 3.31 -17.47 -13.00
CA ASP A 202 4.54 -18.03 -12.43
C ASP A 202 4.65 -17.79 -10.92
N ASP A 203 5.38 -18.66 -10.25
CA ASP A 203 5.76 -18.45 -8.85
C ASP A 203 6.91 -17.46 -8.76
N TYR A 204 6.60 -16.25 -8.32
CA TYR A 204 7.60 -15.20 -8.10
C TYR A 204 7.30 -14.44 -6.80
N THR A 205 8.30 -13.77 -6.28
CA THR A 205 8.22 -12.84 -5.16
C THR A 205 8.84 -11.51 -5.56
N VAL A 206 8.41 -10.43 -4.89
CA VAL A 206 9.04 -9.11 -4.98
C VAL A 206 9.69 -8.83 -3.63
N PRO A 207 11.00 -8.55 -3.58
CA PRO A 207 11.69 -8.30 -2.32
C PRO A 207 11.24 -6.97 -1.69
N PHE A 208 11.24 -6.92 -0.35
CA PHE A 208 11.06 -5.68 0.39
C PHE A 208 12.30 -4.79 0.28
N GLY A 209 12.10 -3.47 0.35
CA GLY A 209 13.18 -2.49 0.30
C GLY A 209 13.80 -2.30 -1.08
N VAL A 210 13.08 -2.68 -2.13
CA VAL A 210 13.48 -2.45 -3.53
C VAL A 210 12.39 -1.67 -4.22
N ALA A 211 12.66 -0.43 -4.59
CA ALA A 211 11.75 0.43 -5.33
C ALA A 211 11.64 0.00 -6.81
N ASP A 212 10.63 0.51 -7.49
CA ASP A 212 10.42 0.29 -8.92
C ASP A 212 10.33 1.62 -9.67
N ILE A 213 11.22 1.82 -10.64
CA ILE A 213 11.13 2.98 -11.53
C ILE A 213 10.08 2.64 -12.59
N LYS A 214 8.87 3.17 -12.38
CA LYS A 214 7.72 2.95 -13.29
C LYS A 214 7.89 3.67 -14.63
N ARG A 215 8.63 4.78 -14.62
CA ARG A 215 9.01 5.53 -15.81
C ARG A 215 10.37 6.18 -15.56
N GLU A 216 11.31 5.94 -16.47
CA GLU A 216 12.58 6.67 -16.49
C GLU A 216 12.35 8.12 -16.92
N GLY A 217 13.15 9.03 -16.36
CA GLY A 217 13.15 10.45 -16.68
C GLY A 217 14.42 11.14 -16.22
N LYS A 218 14.58 12.42 -16.55
CA LYS A 218 15.84 13.15 -16.28
C LYS A 218 15.66 14.52 -15.66
N ASP A 219 14.44 15.08 -15.63
CA ASP A 219 14.22 16.47 -15.23
C ASP A 219 13.65 16.61 -13.83
N VAL A 220 12.81 15.67 -13.37
CA VAL A 220 12.19 15.66 -12.04
C VAL A 220 11.99 14.23 -11.56
N THR A 221 12.39 13.92 -10.35
CA THR A 221 11.97 12.72 -9.64
C THR A 221 10.62 12.95 -8.99
N VAL A 222 9.65 12.09 -9.31
CA VAL A 222 8.34 12.01 -8.63
C VAL A 222 8.29 10.70 -7.86
N VAL A 223 8.42 10.77 -6.54
CA VAL A 223 8.18 9.61 -5.67
C VAL A 223 6.69 9.56 -5.34
N ALA A 224 6.01 8.50 -5.72
CA ALA A 224 4.56 8.38 -5.52
C ALA A 224 4.20 7.03 -4.88
N THR A 225 3.12 6.98 -4.08
CA THR A 225 2.69 5.79 -3.36
C THR A 225 1.28 5.35 -3.77
N GLY A 226 1.03 4.05 -3.80
CA GLY A 226 -0.30 3.48 -4.05
C GLY A 226 -0.95 4.01 -5.34
N PHE A 227 -2.16 4.57 -5.23
CA PHE A 227 -2.88 5.11 -6.39
C PHE A 227 -2.19 6.35 -6.99
N MET A 228 -1.45 7.11 -6.19
CA MET A 228 -0.75 8.31 -6.66
C MET A 228 0.35 7.99 -7.69
N VAL A 229 0.87 6.77 -7.74
CA VAL A 229 1.78 6.32 -8.82
C VAL A 229 1.12 6.47 -10.19
N HIS A 230 -0.15 6.12 -10.30
CA HIS A 230 -0.89 6.24 -11.56
C HIS A 230 -1.17 7.70 -11.93
N GLN A 231 -1.44 8.55 -10.94
CA GLN A 231 -1.59 10.00 -11.14
C GLN A 231 -0.26 10.63 -11.61
N ALA A 232 0.87 10.20 -11.03
CA ALA A 232 2.19 10.65 -11.43
C ALA A 232 2.56 10.22 -12.86
N LEU A 233 2.19 9.00 -13.26
CA LEU A 233 2.39 8.52 -14.64
C LEU A 233 1.54 9.30 -15.66
N GLN A 234 0.31 9.68 -15.29
CA GLN A 234 -0.50 10.57 -16.13
C GLN A 234 0.11 11.97 -16.23
N ALA A 235 0.59 12.52 -15.11
CA ALA A 235 1.31 13.79 -15.11
C ALA A 235 2.54 13.74 -16.02
N ALA A 236 3.29 12.64 -16.00
CA ALA A 236 4.43 12.44 -16.88
C ALA A 236 4.03 12.50 -18.37
N GLN A 237 2.94 11.85 -18.77
CA GLN A 237 2.43 11.87 -20.14
C GLN A 237 1.96 13.26 -20.58
N GLU A 238 1.40 14.07 -19.69
CA GLU A 238 1.00 15.44 -20.00
C GLU A 238 2.22 16.36 -20.16
N LEU A 239 3.15 16.30 -19.19
CA LEU A 239 4.30 17.20 -19.13
C LEU A 239 5.38 16.87 -20.16
N GLU A 240 5.45 15.62 -20.63
CA GLU A 240 6.31 15.25 -21.76
C GLU A 240 6.02 16.07 -23.02
N LYS A 241 4.75 16.44 -23.26
CA LYS A 241 4.34 17.32 -24.37
C LYS A 241 4.87 18.74 -24.23
N GLU A 242 5.24 19.12 -23.03
CA GLU A 242 5.82 20.42 -22.68
C GLU A 242 7.35 20.37 -22.57
N GLY A 243 7.95 19.20 -22.84
CA GLY A 243 9.38 18.98 -22.80
C GLY A 243 9.93 18.70 -21.39
N ILE A 244 9.08 18.42 -20.40
CA ILE A 244 9.48 18.06 -19.04
C ILE A 244 9.42 16.53 -18.87
N ASP A 245 10.56 15.92 -18.58
CA ASP A 245 10.74 14.47 -18.56
C ASP A 245 10.81 13.95 -17.09
N LEU A 246 9.67 13.38 -16.62
CA LEU A 246 9.54 12.91 -15.25
C LEU A 246 10.05 11.47 -15.07
N GLU A 247 10.87 11.25 -14.06
CA GLU A 247 11.08 9.94 -13.48
C GLU A 247 10.04 9.64 -12.42
N VAL A 248 9.30 8.55 -12.57
CA VAL A 248 8.29 8.13 -11.60
C VAL A 248 8.79 6.91 -10.85
N LEU A 249 9.02 7.07 -9.55
CA LEU A 249 9.52 6.04 -8.64
C LEU A 249 8.42 5.62 -7.67
N ASP A 250 8.12 4.32 -7.65
CA ASP A 250 7.24 3.67 -6.69
C ASP A 250 8.09 2.96 -5.63
N PRO A 251 8.08 3.38 -4.37
CA PRO A 251 8.84 2.71 -3.33
C PRO A 251 8.33 1.30 -3.01
N ARG A 252 7.07 0.97 -3.31
CA ARG A 252 6.40 -0.33 -3.05
C ARG A 252 6.39 -0.75 -1.59
N THR A 253 7.45 -0.48 -0.86
CA THR A 253 7.59 -0.69 0.59
C THR A 253 8.03 0.61 1.26
N LEU A 254 7.34 0.94 2.35
CA LEU A 254 7.64 2.12 3.15
C LEU A 254 8.58 1.78 4.31
N VAL A 255 8.50 0.52 4.80
CA VAL A 255 9.45 -0.06 5.76
C VAL A 255 9.74 -1.51 5.37
N PRO A 256 10.97 -1.83 4.95
CA PRO A 256 12.10 -0.92 4.72
C PRO A 256 11.89 -0.05 3.47
N LEU A 257 12.35 1.19 3.51
CA LEU A 257 12.36 2.11 2.37
C LEU A 257 13.64 1.92 1.55
N ASP A 258 13.53 1.91 0.23
CA ASP A 258 14.69 1.94 -0.68
C ASP A 258 15.29 3.36 -0.77
N LYS A 259 16.09 3.69 0.23
CA LYS A 259 16.72 5.00 0.36
C LYS A 259 17.68 5.30 -0.80
N GLU A 260 18.44 4.30 -1.24
CA GLU A 260 19.42 4.45 -2.29
C GLU A 260 18.75 4.72 -3.66
N ALA A 261 17.67 4.03 -3.99
CA ALA A 261 16.94 4.29 -5.22
C ALA A 261 16.42 5.74 -5.27
N ILE A 262 15.84 6.23 -4.17
CA ILE A 262 15.35 7.62 -4.06
C ILE A 262 16.50 8.62 -4.22
N LEU A 263 17.60 8.43 -3.49
CA LEU A 263 18.74 9.34 -3.56
C LEU A 263 19.42 9.33 -4.92
N ASN A 264 19.52 8.17 -5.58
CA ASN A 264 20.10 8.06 -6.92
C ASN A 264 19.22 8.75 -7.97
N SER A 265 17.89 8.59 -7.87
CA SER A 265 16.92 9.29 -8.71
C SER A 265 17.04 10.81 -8.56
N VAL A 266 17.11 11.31 -7.31
CA VAL A 266 17.29 12.73 -7.02
C VAL A 266 18.65 13.27 -7.53
N ARG A 267 19.73 12.50 -7.40
CA ARG A 267 21.04 12.89 -7.97
C ARG A 267 21.01 13.03 -9.48
N LYS A 268 20.17 12.22 -10.15
CA LYS A 268 20.02 12.26 -11.61
C LYS A 268 19.21 13.46 -12.09
N THR A 269 18.13 13.80 -11.39
CA THR A 269 17.13 14.78 -11.84
C THR A 269 17.24 16.16 -11.18
N SER A 270 17.93 16.27 -10.06
CA SER A 270 18.12 17.46 -9.23
C SER A 270 16.83 18.14 -8.72
N ARG A 271 15.67 17.49 -8.88
CA ARG A 271 14.36 17.99 -8.41
C ARG A 271 13.53 16.86 -7.85
N LEU A 272 12.82 17.13 -6.75
CA LEU A 272 12.01 16.14 -6.06
C LEU A 272 10.60 16.64 -5.80
N VAL A 273 9.62 15.87 -6.26
CA VAL A 273 8.20 15.97 -5.87
C VAL A 273 7.78 14.65 -5.23
N ILE A 274 7.07 14.70 -4.12
CA ILE A 274 6.54 13.52 -3.44
C ILE A 274 5.02 13.62 -3.45
N VAL A 275 4.35 12.55 -3.88
CA VAL A 275 2.90 12.50 -4.01
C VAL A 275 2.35 11.32 -3.22
N SER A 276 1.55 11.59 -2.19
CA SER A 276 0.94 10.57 -1.34
C SER A 276 -0.49 10.96 -0.95
N GLU A 277 -1.32 9.99 -0.59
CA GLU A 277 -2.72 10.23 -0.20
C GLU A 277 -2.91 10.26 1.33
N ASP A 278 -1.84 10.18 2.08
CA ASP A 278 -1.85 10.42 3.52
C ASP A 278 -1.84 11.92 3.85
N VAL A 279 -2.04 12.25 5.12
CA VAL A 279 -2.04 13.65 5.60
C VAL A 279 -0.64 14.25 5.52
N LEU A 280 -0.55 15.52 5.12
CA LEU A 280 0.72 16.24 4.90
C LEU A 280 1.61 16.28 6.15
N THR A 281 1.01 16.51 7.32
CA THR A 281 1.74 16.59 8.59
C THR A 281 2.12 15.20 9.07
N CYS A 282 3.42 14.96 9.25
CA CYS A 282 4.00 13.67 9.69
C CYS A 282 3.65 12.47 8.78
N GLY A 283 3.27 12.72 7.53
CA GLY A 283 2.99 11.68 6.54
C GLY A 283 4.25 11.11 5.89
N VAL A 284 4.06 10.15 4.98
CA VAL A 284 5.11 9.47 4.19
C VAL A 284 6.02 10.48 3.50
N ALA A 285 5.43 11.51 2.90
CA ALA A 285 6.18 12.56 2.21
C ALA A 285 7.13 13.33 3.13
N SER A 286 6.83 13.41 4.42
CA SER A 286 7.70 14.09 5.41
C SER A 286 8.97 13.29 5.66
N GLU A 287 8.88 11.97 5.79
CA GLU A 287 10.04 11.08 5.99
C GLU A 287 10.95 11.07 4.74
N ILE A 288 10.37 10.95 3.54
CA ILE A 288 11.15 11.00 2.29
C ILE A 288 11.83 12.36 2.12
N SER A 289 11.15 13.45 2.48
CA SER A 289 11.74 14.79 2.44
C SER A 289 12.92 14.93 3.42
N ALA A 290 12.77 14.40 4.64
CA ALA A 290 13.84 14.41 5.65
C ALA A 290 15.04 13.59 5.17
N LEU A 291 14.83 12.39 4.63
CA LEU A 291 15.88 11.55 4.04
C LEU A 291 16.69 12.30 2.99
N VAL A 292 16.01 12.96 2.03
CA VAL A 292 16.70 13.67 0.95
C VAL A 292 17.34 14.96 1.46
N ALA A 293 16.73 15.66 2.42
CA ALA A 293 17.35 16.82 3.05
C ALA A 293 18.64 16.45 3.81
N GLU A 294 18.67 15.29 4.47
CA GLU A 294 19.85 14.82 5.22
C GLU A 294 20.97 14.31 4.32
N HIS A 295 20.63 13.55 3.27
CA HIS A 295 21.63 12.81 2.49
C HIS A 295 21.80 13.28 1.04
N GLY A 296 20.93 14.15 0.53
CA GLY A 296 20.89 14.56 -0.87
C GLY A 296 20.67 16.06 -1.11
N ILE A 297 20.72 16.90 -0.07
CA ILE A 297 20.42 18.35 -0.19
C ILE A 297 21.24 19.07 -1.26
N PHE A 298 22.52 18.73 -1.38
CA PHE A 298 23.43 19.35 -2.36
C PHE A 298 23.22 18.85 -3.81
N SER A 299 22.33 17.90 -4.01
CA SER A 299 21.92 17.43 -5.33
C SER A 299 20.64 18.12 -5.83
N LEU A 300 20.05 19.01 -5.04
CA LEU A 300 18.80 19.68 -5.39
C LEU A 300 19.05 21.08 -5.98
N ASP A 301 18.41 21.35 -7.10
CA ASP A 301 18.36 22.67 -7.76
C ASP A 301 17.10 23.46 -7.39
N ALA A 302 16.14 22.83 -6.69
CA ALA A 302 14.87 23.43 -6.30
C ALA A 302 14.41 22.90 -4.94
N PRO A 303 13.50 23.61 -4.24
CA PRO A 303 12.89 23.11 -3.00
C PRO A 303 12.13 21.79 -3.22
N ILE A 304 12.22 20.87 -2.26
CA ILE A 304 11.39 19.66 -2.24
C ILE A 304 9.92 20.05 -2.17
N ARG A 305 9.09 19.47 -3.03
CA ARG A 305 7.64 19.71 -3.04
C ARG A 305 6.90 18.46 -2.60
N ARG A 306 5.95 18.63 -1.68
CA ARG A 306 5.06 17.56 -1.18
C ARG A 306 3.64 17.85 -1.58
N ILE A 307 2.97 16.86 -2.16
CA ILE A 307 1.57 16.92 -2.56
C ILE A 307 0.85 15.79 -1.81
N SER A 308 0.16 16.14 -0.75
CA SER A 308 -0.54 15.21 0.16
C SER A 308 -1.89 15.81 0.56
N VAL A 309 -2.71 15.03 1.24
CA VAL A 309 -3.97 15.53 1.80
C VAL A 309 -3.67 16.61 2.85
N PRO A 310 -4.31 17.78 2.80
CA PRO A 310 -4.17 18.79 3.85
C PRO A 310 -4.65 18.27 5.21
N ASP A 311 -4.30 18.96 6.31
CA ASP A 311 -4.66 18.59 7.68
C ASP A 311 -6.17 18.75 7.93
N THR A 312 -6.97 17.91 7.28
CA THR A 312 -8.44 17.90 7.36
C THR A 312 -8.96 16.47 7.22
N PRO A 313 -10.05 16.12 7.91
CA PRO A 313 -10.75 14.87 7.65
C PRO A 313 -11.26 14.80 6.21
N ILE A 314 -11.30 13.59 5.62
CA ILE A 314 -11.79 13.39 4.26
C ILE A 314 -13.31 13.66 4.20
N PRO A 315 -13.78 14.61 3.37
CA PRO A 315 -15.19 14.92 3.26
C PRO A 315 -15.98 13.82 2.54
N PHE A 316 -17.29 13.74 2.83
CA PHE A 316 -18.18 12.78 2.16
C PHE A 316 -18.62 13.24 0.76
N ALA A 317 -18.88 14.56 0.59
CA ALA A 317 -19.34 15.10 -0.68
C ALA A 317 -18.28 14.94 -1.77
N PRO A 318 -18.58 14.34 -2.94
CA PRO A 318 -17.56 14.01 -3.96
C PRO A 318 -16.76 15.21 -4.47
N ALA A 319 -17.37 16.40 -4.52
CA ALA A 319 -16.66 17.61 -4.91
C ALA A 319 -15.64 18.07 -3.86
N MET A 320 -15.97 17.92 -2.57
CA MET A 320 -15.08 18.25 -1.46
C MET A 320 -14.01 17.21 -1.29
N GLU A 321 -14.32 15.91 -1.43
CA GLU A 321 -13.33 14.84 -1.42
C GLU A 321 -12.27 15.09 -2.51
N ARG A 322 -12.69 15.35 -3.75
CA ARG A 322 -11.75 15.67 -4.84
C ARG A 322 -10.93 16.93 -4.59
N ALA A 323 -11.42 17.88 -3.79
CA ALA A 323 -10.68 19.10 -3.49
C ALA A 323 -9.52 18.87 -2.51
N VAL A 324 -9.58 17.82 -1.68
CA VAL A 324 -8.54 17.52 -0.67
C VAL A 324 -7.59 16.41 -1.11
N ILE A 325 -8.04 15.46 -1.93
CA ILE A 325 -7.17 14.39 -2.46
C ILE A 325 -6.31 14.94 -3.60
N PRO A 326 -5.00 14.63 -3.65
CA PRO A 326 -4.13 15.07 -4.75
C PRO A 326 -4.69 14.72 -6.13
N GLN A 327 -4.81 15.72 -6.99
CA GLN A 327 -5.34 15.58 -8.35
C GLN A 327 -4.25 15.83 -9.40
N LEU A 328 -4.43 15.27 -10.60
CA LEU A 328 -3.51 15.41 -11.73
C LEU A 328 -3.10 16.87 -11.99
N HIS A 329 -4.06 17.81 -12.01
CA HIS A 329 -3.78 19.21 -12.27
C HIS A 329 -2.92 19.89 -11.19
N GLN A 330 -3.02 19.43 -9.93
CA GLN A 330 -2.16 19.90 -8.83
C GLN A 330 -0.74 19.38 -9.01
N ILE A 331 -0.59 18.10 -9.38
CA ILE A 331 0.72 17.48 -9.62
C ILE A 331 1.43 18.19 -10.78
N THR A 332 0.75 18.36 -11.93
CA THR A 332 1.35 19.04 -13.09
C THR A 332 1.64 20.51 -12.79
N GLY A 333 0.77 21.19 -12.05
CA GLY A 333 0.98 22.60 -11.64
C GLY A 333 2.22 22.79 -10.79
N VAL A 334 2.35 21.99 -9.72
CA VAL A 334 3.52 22.04 -8.82
C VAL A 334 4.82 21.69 -9.55
N ILE A 335 4.79 20.74 -10.49
CA ILE A 335 5.99 20.40 -11.26
C ILE A 335 6.40 21.56 -12.18
N ARG A 336 5.47 22.22 -12.86
CA ARG A 336 5.78 23.40 -13.70
C ARG A 336 6.44 24.53 -12.90
N GLU A 337 6.01 24.75 -11.65
CA GLU A 337 6.61 25.76 -10.77
C GLU A 337 8.10 25.52 -10.48
N LEU A 338 8.60 24.29 -10.62
CA LEU A 338 10.02 23.98 -10.39
C LEU A 338 10.94 24.42 -11.55
N PHE A 339 10.38 24.92 -12.65
CA PHE A 339 11.12 25.38 -13.84
C PHE A 339 11.00 26.89 -14.06
N HIS A 340 10.32 27.59 -13.19
CA HIS A 340 10.14 29.06 -13.21
C HIS A 340 10.70 29.68 -11.94
#